data_ffff5e4ca4fb0039f70843cfb1b28eb1
#
_entry.id   ffff5e4ca4fb0039f70843cfb1b28eb1
#
_cell.length_a   1.000
_cell.length_b   1.000
_cell.length_c   1.000
_cell.angle_alpha   90.00
_cell.angle_beta   90.00
_cell.angle_gamma   90.00
#
_symmetry.space_group_name_H-M   'P 1'
#
loop_
_entity.id
_entity.type
_entity.pdbx_description
1 polymer ?
#
loop_
_entity_poly.entity_id
_entity_poly.type
_entity_poly.pdbx_seq_one_letter_code
_entity_poly.pdbx_strand_id
1 'polypeptide(L)'
;MKARRGIFLKIVAVVCLLCAVAATASAKRRNINYDESKIPAYTLPDHLTCNDGTKVTTTKQWERVRRPEILQMLSKEIYGITPEGRLKAKRKIVAENRNALGGKATAQQVMFTFSKKGKKHQALALVYYPNNRQGRVPVFVGYNFKGNHCVTADEWVLYSPHFERLEDRNHKLLQRGTQIERWPLELIVERGYAVVTMCYHDIYPDIVPRKAKPSDEMRLSNLLPVTDDEGCRWQAIGVWAYGLSRIADWVVKQPWADKDKLCVIGHSRQGKAALWAGAQDERFRVVISNNSGCGGAALSKRVIGENVEFITRQFPHWFCRNFTKYSKREHELPFDQHFLLALVAPRYLYVASATADRWADPKGEYLATYHSSPVFELYGMKAMSSKQMPKVGEDVQNDVGYHIREGKHAILEYDWRRYLDFCDKVFKR
;
A
#
# COMPACT_ATOMS: atom_id res chain seq x y z
N MET A 1 51.08 33.25 -1.80
CA MET A 1 50.00 33.59 -0.81
C MET A 1 48.61 33.79 -1.40
N LYS A 2 48.44 34.35 -2.59
CA LYS A 2 47.09 34.58 -3.21
C LYS A 2 46.31 33.30 -3.58
N ALA A 3 46.95 32.22 -4.02
CA ALA A 3 46.29 30.98 -4.42
C ALA A 3 45.64 30.20 -3.22
N ARG A 4 46.30 30.22 -2.06
CA ARG A 4 45.74 29.57 -0.85
C ARG A 4 44.49 30.26 -0.27
N ARG A 5 44.39 31.60 -0.42
CA ARG A 5 43.17 32.35 -0.01
C ARG A 5 41.94 32.02 -0.87
N GLY A 6 42.13 31.83 -2.19
CA GLY A 6 41.02 31.51 -3.09
C GLY A 6 40.44 30.13 -2.87
N ILE A 7 41.23 29.12 -2.48
CA ILE A 7 40.75 27.77 -2.15
C ILE A 7 40.00 27.77 -0.81
N PHE A 8 40.51 28.50 0.18
CA PHE A 8 39.87 28.63 1.49
C PHE A 8 38.47 29.29 1.41
N LEU A 9 38.35 30.37 0.61
CA LEU A 9 37.03 31.01 0.38
C LEU A 9 36.03 30.10 -0.35
N LYS A 10 36.51 29.30 -1.32
CA LYS A 10 35.64 28.36 -2.02
C LYS A 10 35.15 27.21 -1.10
N ILE A 11 36.03 26.71 -0.24
CA ILE A 11 35.68 25.68 0.74
C ILE A 11 34.67 26.24 1.78
N VAL A 12 34.88 27.43 2.29
CA VAL A 12 33.95 28.07 3.24
C VAL A 12 32.57 28.33 2.57
N ALA A 13 32.56 28.79 1.32
CA ALA A 13 31.32 28.99 0.57
C ALA A 13 30.57 27.70 0.32
N VAL A 14 31.24 26.59 0.02
CA VAL A 14 30.63 25.28 -0.15
C VAL A 14 30.10 24.73 1.18
N VAL A 15 30.82 24.88 2.29
CA VAL A 15 30.37 24.47 3.62
C VAL A 15 29.17 25.30 4.07
N CYS A 16 29.20 26.62 3.85
CA CYS A 16 28.04 27.49 4.15
C CYS A 16 26.81 27.12 3.30
N LEU A 17 27.00 26.74 2.01
CA LEU A 17 25.91 26.32 1.15
C LEU A 17 25.34 24.96 1.58
N LEU A 18 26.19 24.02 1.99
CA LEU A 18 25.76 22.73 2.54
C LEU A 18 25.05 22.88 3.88
N CYS A 19 25.53 23.79 4.77
CA CYS A 19 24.85 24.11 6.02
C CYS A 19 23.52 24.82 5.78
N ALA A 20 23.42 25.72 4.81
CA ALA A 20 22.17 26.38 4.44
C ALA A 20 21.16 25.40 3.86
N VAL A 21 21.59 24.44 3.01
CA VAL A 21 20.74 23.38 2.46
C VAL A 21 20.27 22.42 3.57
N ALA A 22 21.16 22.06 4.51
CA ALA A 22 20.81 21.25 5.66
C ALA A 22 19.86 21.99 6.62
N ALA A 23 20.08 23.28 6.85
CA ALA A 23 19.20 24.11 7.66
C ALA A 23 17.81 24.31 7.03
N THR A 24 17.72 24.47 5.70
CA THR A 24 16.42 24.57 4.99
C THR A 24 15.68 23.23 4.94
N ALA A 25 16.40 22.12 4.83
CA ALA A 25 15.81 20.79 4.93
C ALA A 25 15.30 20.49 6.35
N SER A 26 16.06 20.93 7.39
CA SER A 26 15.65 20.84 8.79
C SER A 26 14.50 21.80 9.12
N ALA A 27 14.51 23.04 8.58
CA ALA A 27 13.44 24.01 8.78
C ALA A 27 12.11 23.56 8.13
N LYS A 28 12.16 22.85 6.99
CA LYS A 28 10.95 22.28 6.34
C LYS A 28 10.32 21.12 7.13
N ARG A 29 11.08 20.44 8.00
CA ARG A 29 10.55 19.45 8.96
C ARG A 29 10.03 20.07 10.26
N ARG A 30 10.34 21.33 10.56
CA ARG A 30 9.97 22.01 11.81
C ARG A 30 8.46 22.26 11.98
N ASN A 31 7.65 22.14 10.92
CA ASN A 31 6.19 22.36 10.97
C ASN A 31 5.37 21.06 11.07
N ILE A 32 5.98 19.90 11.32
CA ILE A 32 5.26 18.65 11.50
C ILE A 32 4.89 18.50 12.97
N ASN A 33 3.61 18.30 13.23
CA ASN A 33 3.11 18.04 14.56
C ASN A 33 3.33 16.57 14.96
N TYR A 34 3.96 16.33 16.10
CA TYR A 34 4.10 15.03 16.74
C TYR A 34 3.57 15.03 18.18
N ASP A 35 2.90 16.10 18.56
CA ASP A 35 2.40 16.36 19.90
C ASP A 35 0.88 16.21 19.93
N GLU A 36 0.40 15.19 20.62
CA GLU A 36 -1.04 14.88 20.76
C GLU A 36 -1.83 16.07 21.35
N SER A 37 -1.20 16.89 22.22
CA SER A 37 -1.86 18.06 22.83
C SER A 37 -2.13 19.19 21.83
N LYS A 38 -1.45 19.18 20.68
CA LYS A 38 -1.58 20.17 19.61
C LYS A 38 -2.46 19.71 18.45
N ILE A 39 -3.17 18.61 18.63
CA ILE A 39 -4.17 18.18 17.65
C ILE A 39 -5.31 19.21 17.64
N PRO A 40 -5.67 19.77 16.47
CA PRO A 40 -6.82 20.65 16.38
C PRO A 40 -8.11 19.90 16.73
N ALA A 41 -9.07 20.59 17.30
CA ALA A 41 -10.40 20.01 17.48
C ALA A 41 -10.95 19.58 16.10
N TYR A 42 -11.41 18.33 15.98
CA TYR A 42 -11.97 17.81 14.74
C TYR A 42 -13.19 16.94 15.02
N THR A 43 -14.10 16.92 14.05
CA THR A 43 -15.25 16.01 14.02
C THR A 43 -15.09 15.09 12.82
N LEU A 44 -15.25 13.80 13.06
CA LEU A 44 -15.26 12.81 11.98
C LEU A 44 -16.63 12.81 11.29
N PRO A 45 -16.69 12.88 9.96
CA PRO A 45 -17.93 12.68 9.23
C PRO A 45 -18.51 11.29 9.50
N ASP A 46 -19.82 11.17 9.48
CA ASP A 46 -20.49 9.90 9.67
C ASP A 46 -20.58 9.11 8.36
N HIS A 47 -19.84 8.00 8.30
CA HIS A 47 -19.83 7.11 7.14
C HIS A 47 -21.12 6.28 6.98
N LEU A 48 -21.99 6.26 7.99
CA LEU A 48 -23.32 5.64 7.92
C LEU A 48 -24.45 6.64 7.60
N THR A 49 -24.11 7.84 7.11
CA THR A 49 -25.08 8.81 6.59
C THR A 49 -24.87 8.99 5.08
N CYS A 50 -25.89 8.67 4.29
CA CYS A 50 -25.90 8.88 2.83
C CYS A 50 -25.82 10.36 2.46
N ASN A 51 -25.50 10.65 1.19
CA ASN A 51 -25.40 12.03 0.70
C ASN A 51 -26.72 12.82 0.79
N ASP A 52 -27.86 12.14 0.79
CA ASP A 52 -29.20 12.71 0.98
C ASP A 52 -29.62 12.89 2.45
N GLY A 53 -28.71 12.55 3.40
CA GLY A 53 -28.97 12.59 4.84
C GLY A 53 -29.58 11.32 5.43
N THR A 54 -29.96 10.33 4.63
CA THR A 54 -30.53 9.06 5.11
C THR A 54 -29.53 8.28 5.93
N LYS A 55 -29.93 7.79 7.10
CA LYS A 55 -29.12 6.91 7.95
C LYS A 55 -29.11 5.48 7.43
N VAL A 56 -27.91 4.90 7.35
CA VAL A 56 -27.71 3.49 7.00
C VAL A 56 -27.88 2.64 8.26
N THR A 57 -28.88 1.79 8.25
CA THR A 57 -29.21 0.87 9.36
C THR A 57 -29.20 -0.59 8.93
N THR A 58 -29.08 -0.85 7.64
CA THR A 58 -29.08 -2.20 7.05
C THR A 58 -27.94 -2.41 6.09
N THR A 59 -27.49 -3.67 5.95
CA THR A 59 -26.48 -4.07 4.95
C THR A 59 -26.92 -3.73 3.54
N LYS A 60 -28.21 -3.86 3.21
CA LYS A 60 -28.76 -3.52 1.89
C LYS A 60 -28.62 -2.04 1.56
N GLN A 61 -28.87 -1.13 2.52
CA GLN A 61 -28.66 0.32 2.33
C GLN A 61 -27.17 0.62 2.16
N TRP A 62 -26.31 -0.04 2.96
CA TRP A 62 -24.86 0.09 2.81
C TRP A 62 -24.40 -0.33 1.42
N GLU A 63 -24.71 -1.53 0.98
CA GLU A 63 -24.21 -2.09 -0.28
C GLU A 63 -24.73 -1.35 -1.51
N ARG A 64 -26.03 -0.97 -1.49
CA ARG A 64 -26.67 -0.40 -2.69
C ARG A 64 -26.55 1.10 -2.81
N VAL A 65 -26.37 1.81 -1.71
CA VAL A 65 -26.35 3.28 -1.70
C VAL A 65 -25.03 3.81 -1.15
N ARG A 66 -24.76 3.61 0.14
CA ARG A 66 -23.68 4.32 0.82
C ARG A 66 -22.28 3.89 0.37
N ARG A 67 -22.06 2.60 0.23
CA ARG A 67 -20.77 2.07 -0.26
C ARG A 67 -20.40 2.62 -1.65
N PRO A 68 -21.29 2.61 -2.66
CA PRO A 68 -21.05 3.29 -3.95
C PRO A 68 -20.75 4.78 -3.84
N GLU A 69 -21.48 5.51 -3.00
CA GLU A 69 -21.22 6.94 -2.74
C GLU A 69 -19.81 7.18 -2.20
N ILE A 70 -19.39 6.39 -1.21
CA ILE A 70 -18.04 6.49 -0.62
C ILE A 70 -16.97 6.13 -1.64
N LEU A 71 -17.14 5.05 -2.41
CA LEU A 71 -16.21 4.68 -3.49
C LEU A 71 -16.05 5.81 -4.50
N GLN A 72 -17.15 6.42 -4.92
CA GLN A 72 -17.13 7.54 -5.86
C GLN A 72 -16.42 8.76 -5.26
N MET A 73 -16.72 9.10 -4.01
CA MET A 73 -16.12 10.23 -3.30
C MET A 73 -14.60 10.05 -3.16
N LEU A 74 -14.12 8.90 -2.68
CA LEU A 74 -12.69 8.62 -2.54
C LEU A 74 -11.97 8.54 -3.90
N SER A 75 -12.66 8.05 -4.95
CA SER A 75 -12.13 8.08 -6.31
C SER A 75 -11.94 9.51 -6.82
N LYS A 76 -12.92 10.40 -6.59
CA LYS A 76 -12.84 11.79 -7.06
C LYS A 76 -11.85 12.62 -6.26
N GLU A 77 -11.77 12.41 -4.95
CA GLU A 77 -11.07 13.33 -4.06
C GLU A 77 -9.66 12.88 -3.67
N ILE A 78 -9.34 11.56 -3.72
CA ILE A 78 -8.02 11.06 -3.28
C ILE A 78 -7.31 10.23 -4.36
N TYR A 79 -7.89 9.06 -4.72
CA TYR A 79 -7.14 8.01 -5.44
C TYR A 79 -7.19 8.13 -6.95
N GLY A 80 -8.11 8.94 -7.45
CA GLY A 80 -8.41 9.06 -8.87
C GLY A 80 -9.38 8.00 -9.37
N ILE A 81 -10.12 8.33 -10.42
CA ILE A 81 -11.09 7.44 -11.04
C ILE A 81 -10.34 6.37 -11.83
N THR A 82 -10.56 5.12 -11.45
CA THR A 82 -10.04 3.96 -12.21
C THR A 82 -10.78 3.88 -13.55
N PRO A 83 -10.07 3.84 -14.69
CA PRO A 83 -10.71 3.76 -16.00
C PRO A 83 -11.54 2.51 -16.17
N GLU A 84 -12.65 2.63 -16.89
CA GLU A 84 -13.44 1.47 -17.27
C GLU A 84 -12.70 0.52 -18.22
N GLY A 85 -13.06 -0.74 -18.13
CA GLY A 85 -12.53 -1.80 -18.98
C GLY A 85 -11.29 -2.49 -18.41
N ARG A 86 -11.10 -3.71 -18.84
CA ARG A 86 -9.95 -4.55 -18.46
C ARG A 86 -8.90 -4.53 -19.56
N LEU A 87 -7.63 -4.42 -19.19
CA LEU A 87 -6.54 -4.66 -20.10
C LEU A 87 -6.45 -6.16 -20.44
N LYS A 88 -6.27 -6.47 -21.70
CA LYS A 88 -5.86 -7.81 -22.07
C LYS A 88 -4.44 -8.04 -21.54
N ALA A 89 -4.24 -9.14 -20.83
CA ALA A 89 -2.93 -9.52 -20.32
C ALA A 89 -2.62 -10.95 -20.70
N LYS A 90 -1.53 -11.16 -21.45
CA LYS A 90 -0.90 -12.47 -21.59
C LYS A 90 -0.03 -12.72 -20.36
N ARG A 91 -0.01 -13.95 -19.87
CA ARG A 91 0.79 -14.40 -18.74
C ARG A 91 1.60 -15.60 -19.19
N LYS A 92 2.92 -15.54 -18.99
CA LYS A 92 3.84 -16.63 -19.35
C LYS A 92 4.74 -16.93 -18.17
N ILE A 93 4.81 -18.17 -17.75
CA ILE A 93 5.84 -18.63 -16.82
C ILE A 93 7.16 -18.58 -17.61
N VAL A 94 8.09 -17.73 -17.15
CA VAL A 94 9.39 -17.51 -17.82
C VAL A 94 10.53 -18.22 -17.09
N ALA A 95 10.33 -18.56 -15.82
CA ALA A 95 11.24 -19.38 -15.03
C ALA A 95 10.47 -20.13 -13.95
N GLU A 96 10.90 -21.35 -13.62
CA GLU A 96 10.33 -22.20 -12.58
C GLU A 96 11.44 -22.93 -11.83
N ASN A 97 11.31 -23.01 -10.51
CA ASN A 97 12.12 -23.84 -9.64
C ASN A 97 11.20 -24.65 -8.71
N ARG A 98 11.09 -25.95 -8.93
CA ARG A 98 10.24 -26.85 -8.15
C ARG A 98 10.88 -27.28 -6.83
N ASN A 99 12.15 -26.95 -6.64
CA ASN A 99 12.90 -27.27 -5.43
C ASN A 99 13.30 -26.01 -4.66
N ALA A 100 12.48 -24.95 -4.72
CA ALA A 100 12.74 -23.73 -3.99
C ALA A 100 12.59 -23.91 -2.48
N LEU A 101 13.32 -23.11 -1.71
CA LEU A 101 13.36 -23.19 -0.22
C LEU A 101 13.69 -24.61 0.27
N GLY A 102 14.70 -25.24 -0.33
CA GLY A 102 15.12 -26.61 0.04
C GLY A 102 14.05 -27.68 -0.23
N GLY A 103 13.24 -27.49 -1.28
CA GLY A 103 12.18 -28.44 -1.66
C GLY A 103 10.82 -28.17 -1.00
N LYS A 104 10.72 -27.19 -0.12
CA LYS A 104 9.45 -26.84 0.55
C LYS A 104 8.45 -26.18 -0.40
N ALA A 105 8.93 -25.51 -1.44
CA ALA A 105 8.09 -24.74 -2.37
C ALA A 105 8.42 -25.00 -3.83
N THR A 106 7.41 -24.80 -4.69
CA THR A 106 7.61 -24.46 -6.09
C THR A 106 7.58 -22.95 -6.23
N ALA A 107 8.60 -22.40 -6.90
CA ALA A 107 8.66 -20.99 -7.22
C ALA A 107 8.57 -20.76 -8.73
N GLN A 108 7.84 -19.75 -9.14
CA GLN A 108 7.65 -19.39 -10.54
C GLN A 108 7.87 -17.90 -10.75
N GLN A 109 8.35 -17.53 -11.92
CA GLN A 109 8.38 -16.17 -12.39
C GLN A 109 7.43 -16.02 -13.57
N VAL A 110 6.46 -15.12 -13.45
CA VAL A 110 5.37 -14.96 -14.40
C VAL A 110 5.44 -13.60 -15.04
N MET A 111 5.72 -13.56 -16.33
CA MET A 111 5.70 -12.32 -17.11
C MET A 111 4.27 -11.98 -17.49
N PHE A 112 3.79 -10.85 -17.00
CA PHE A 112 2.55 -10.22 -17.42
C PHE A 112 2.85 -9.27 -18.57
N THR A 113 2.20 -9.46 -19.71
CA THR A 113 2.26 -8.54 -20.85
C THR A 113 0.87 -7.96 -21.07
N PHE A 114 0.66 -6.75 -20.59
CA PHE A 114 -0.55 -5.98 -20.81
C PHE A 114 -0.52 -5.35 -22.20
N SER A 115 -1.67 -5.28 -22.88
CA SER A 115 -1.74 -4.68 -24.21
C SER A 115 -3.07 -3.99 -24.49
N LYS A 116 -3.00 -2.85 -25.20
CA LYS A 116 -4.15 -2.13 -25.73
C LYS A 116 -3.72 -1.29 -26.96
N LYS A 117 -4.46 -1.38 -28.05
CA LYS A 117 -4.22 -0.60 -29.28
C LYS A 117 -2.74 -0.62 -29.72
N GLY A 118 -2.14 -1.81 -29.80
CA GLY A 118 -0.73 -2.00 -30.24
C GLY A 118 0.34 -1.68 -29.21
N LYS A 119 0.04 -0.91 -28.15
CA LYS A 119 0.96 -0.64 -27.07
C LYS A 119 1.04 -1.81 -26.10
N LYS A 120 2.23 -2.03 -25.50
CA LYS A 120 2.47 -3.10 -24.53
C LYS A 120 3.14 -2.54 -23.28
N HIS A 121 2.89 -3.22 -22.16
CA HIS A 121 3.54 -2.96 -20.88
C HIS A 121 3.84 -4.29 -20.20
N GLN A 122 5.02 -4.45 -19.62
CA GLN A 122 5.44 -5.71 -19.00
C GLN A 122 5.68 -5.52 -17.51
N ALA A 123 5.34 -6.55 -16.73
CA ALA A 123 5.61 -6.62 -15.30
C ALA A 123 5.88 -8.08 -14.91
N LEU A 124 6.83 -8.31 -14.00
CA LEU A 124 7.28 -9.64 -13.61
C LEU A 124 6.84 -9.97 -12.19
N ALA A 125 6.00 -10.98 -12.04
CA ALA A 125 5.62 -11.51 -10.74
C ALA A 125 6.56 -12.64 -10.31
N LEU A 126 6.86 -12.70 -9.00
CA LEU A 126 7.52 -13.82 -8.32
C LEU A 126 6.48 -14.50 -7.45
N VAL A 127 6.42 -15.82 -7.58
CA VAL A 127 5.41 -16.68 -6.94
C VAL A 127 6.09 -17.78 -6.17
N TYR A 128 5.65 -18.02 -4.93
CA TYR A 128 6.02 -19.19 -4.15
C TYR A 128 4.75 -19.86 -3.64
N TYR A 129 4.66 -21.18 -3.79
CA TYR A 129 3.57 -21.96 -3.19
C TYR A 129 4.10 -23.31 -2.62
N PRO A 130 3.50 -23.80 -1.51
CA PRO A 130 4.02 -25.00 -0.84
C PRO A 130 3.87 -26.25 -1.69
N ASN A 131 4.90 -27.14 -1.64
CA ASN A 131 4.90 -28.42 -2.33
C ASN A 131 4.07 -29.49 -1.60
N ASN A 132 4.08 -29.46 -0.25
CA ASN A 132 3.37 -30.42 0.61
C ASN A 132 1.87 -30.08 0.82
N ARG A 133 1.29 -29.24 -0.04
CA ARG A 133 -0.10 -28.83 0.09
C ARG A 133 -1.07 -29.98 -0.11
N GLN A 134 -2.14 -29.97 0.70
CA GLN A 134 -3.31 -30.81 0.50
C GLN A 134 -4.41 -29.95 -0.15
N GLY A 135 -4.42 -29.89 -1.49
CA GLY A 135 -5.37 -29.08 -2.25
C GLY A 135 -4.91 -27.64 -2.52
N ARG A 136 -5.87 -26.71 -2.51
CA ARG A 136 -5.64 -25.29 -2.77
C ARG A 136 -5.27 -24.54 -1.51
N VAL A 137 -4.39 -23.56 -1.63
CA VAL A 137 -3.87 -22.78 -0.50
C VAL A 137 -4.28 -21.31 -0.58
N PRO A 138 -4.42 -20.61 0.56
CA PRO A 138 -4.58 -19.17 0.60
C PRO A 138 -3.39 -18.45 -0.01
N VAL A 139 -3.61 -17.24 -0.52
CA VAL A 139 -2.59 -16.51 -1.29
C VAL A 139 -2.44 -15.09 -0.80
N PHE A 140 -1.24 -14.69 -0.39
CA PHE A 140 -0.87 -13.30 -0.21
C PHE A 140 -0.46 -12.68 -1.55
N VAL A 141 -1.06 -11.54 -1.86
CA VAL A 141 -0.74 -10.72 -3.04
C VAL A 141 -0.26 -9.35 -2.57
N GLY A 142 0.94 -8.95 -2.97
CA GLY A 142 1.49 -7.66 -2.57
C GLY A 142 2.68 -7.24 -3.42
N TYR A 143 3.08 -5.97 -3.29
CA TYR A 143 4.23 -5.43 -4.00
C TYR A 143 5.48 -5.39 -3.15
N ASN A 144 6.62 -5.68 -3.77
CA ASN A 144 7.94 -5.43 -3.21
C ASN A 144 8.52 -4.10 -3.72
N PHE A 145 9.46 -3.52 -2.95
CA PHE A 145 9.97 -2.17 -3.21
C PHE A 145 11.19 -2.09 -4.13
N LYS A 146 11.95 -3.17 -4.26
CA LYS A 146 13.29 -3.12 -4.87
C LYS A 146 13.48 -4.09 -6.02
N GLY A 147 12.41 -4.80 -6.39
CA GLY A 147 12.45 -5.86 -7.39
C GLY A 147 12.48 -7.24 -6.78
N ASN A 148 12.06 -8.22 -7.58
CA ASN A 148 11.89 -9.60 -7.13
C ASN A 148 13.21 -10.23 -6.63
N HIS A 149 14.33 -9.88 -7.26
CA HIS A 149 15.67 -10.33 -6.87
C HIS A 149 16.10 -9.85 -5.47
N CYS A 150 15.47 -8.81 -4.93
CA CYS A 150 15.75 -8.35 -3.57
C CYS A 150 14.97 -9.14 -2.50
N VAL A 151 13.91 -9.84 -2.88
CA VAL A 151 13.05 -10.62 -1.97
C VAL A 151 13.70 -11.91 -1.54
N THR A 152 14.63 -12.43 -2.34
CA THR A 152 15.40 -13.66 -2.10
C THR A 152 16.85 -13.48 -2.57
N ALA A 153 17.75 -14.28 -2.03
CA ALA A 153 19.14 -14.34 -2.50
C ALA A 153 19.33 -15.23 -3.75
N ASP A 154 18.30 -15.96 -4.15
CA ASP A 154 18.35 -16.94 -5.24
C ASP A 154 18.77 -16.31 -6.57
N GLU A 155 19.84 -16.81 -7.17
CA GLU A 155 20.41 -16.27 -8.40
C GLU A 155 19.52 -16.47 -9.62
N TRP A 156 18.66 -17.52 -9.62
CA TRP A 156 17.74 -17.79 -10.73
C TRP A 156 16.60 -16.77 -10.86
N VAL A 157 16.39 -15.93 -9.84
CA VAL A 157 15.36 -14.87 -9.88
C VAL A 157 15.80 -13.75 -10.82
N LEU A 158 14.99 -13.50 -11.83
CA LEU A 158 15.24 -12.49 -12.85
C LEU A 158 15.07 -11.08 -12.29
N TYR A 159 15.74 -10.13 -12.91
CA TYR A 159 15.51 -8.72 -12.67
C TYR A 159 14.16 -8.29 -13.26
N SER A 160 13.59 -7.23 -12.70
CA SER A 160 12.40 -6.57 -13.24
C SER A 160 12.63 -6.12 -14.70
N PRO A 161 11.62 -6.15 -15.58
CA PRO A 161 11.73 -5.63 -16.95
C PRO A 161 12.17 -4.17 -17.06
N HIS A 162 12.02 -3.42 -15.97
CA HIS A 162 12.39 -2.01 -15.89
C HIS A 162 13.59 -1.75 -14.97
N PHE A 163 14.32 -2.80 -14.60
CA PHE A 163 15.44 -2.72 -13.66
C PHE A 163 16.51 -1.73 -14.07
N GLU A 164 17.02 -1.80 -15.30
CA GLU A 164 18.07 -0.92 -15.83
C GLU A 164 17.69 0.57 -15.74
N ARG A 165 16.40 0.88 -15.86
CA ARG A 165 15.89 2.25 -15.75
C ARG A 165 15.75 2.73 -14.29
N LEU A 166 15.81 1.82 -13.33
CA LEU A 166 15.76 2.10 -11.89
C LEU A 166 17.16 2.17 -11.26
N GLU A 167 18.16 1.62 -11.94
CA GLU A 167 19.54 1.50 -11.46
C GLU A 167 20.24 2.84 -11.19
N ASP A 168 19.87 3.92 -11.87
CA ASP A 168 20.55 5.22 -11.85
C ASP A 168 20.70 5.87 -10.46
N ARG A 169 20.29 5.24 -9.35
CA ARG A 169 20.21 5.94 -8.07
C ARG A 169 20.95 5.32 -6.89
N ASN A 170 21.32 4.05 -6.93
CA ASN A 170 22.12 3.41 -5.86
C ASN A 170 22.25 1.90 -6.11
N HIS A 171 23.22 1.46 -6.89
CA HIS A 171 23.51 0.04 -7.15
C HIS A 171 23.53 -0.83 -5.86
N LYS A 172 24.01 -0.28 -4.75
CA LYS A 172 24.06 -1.00 -3.46
C LYS A 172 22.68 -1.38 -2.90
N LEU A 173 21.63 -0.58 -3.16
CA LEU A 173 20.27 -0.85 -2.69
C LEU A 173 19.51 -1.89 -3.53
N LEU A 174 20.05 -2.25 -4.69
CA LEU A 174 19.46 -3.19 -5.63
C LEU A 174 20.13 -4.57 -5.61
N GLN A 175 20.97 -4.85 -4.62
CA GLN A 175 21.58 -6.17 -4.44
C GLN A 175 20.54 -7.22 -4.10
N ARG A 176 20.79 -8.47 -4.54
CA ARG A 176 19.96 -9.63 -4.23
C ARG A 176 19.81 -9.81 -2.72
N GLY A 177 18.63 -10.24 -2.30
CA GLY A 177 18.36 -10.55 -0.91
C GLY A 177 18.24 -9.39 0.06
N THR A 178 18.36 -8.13 -0.38
CA THR A 178 18.32 -6.94 0.52
C THR A 178 16.96 -6.68 1.16
N GLN A 179 15.91 -7.42 0.79
CA GLN A 179 14.55 -7.31 1.32
C GLN A 179 14.01 -8.64 1.89
N ILE A 180 14.88 -9.61 2.17
CA ILE A 180 14.48 -10.92 2.72
C ILE A 180 13.70 -10.76 4.02
N GLU A 181 14.15 -9.88 4.93
CA GLU A 181 13.47 -9.63 6.20
C GLU A 181 12.02 -9.12 6.03
N ARG A 182 11.72 -8.48 4.89
CA ARG A 182 10.36 -7.98 4.58
C ARG A 182 9.45 -9.06 4.01
N TRP A 183 10.03 -10.15 3.52
CA TRP A 183 9.34 -11.24 2.86
C TRP A 183 9.85 -12.58 3.39
N PRO A 184 9.44 -13.02 4.59
CA PRO A 184 9.87 -14.29 5.17
C PRO A 184 9.19 -15.45 4.43
N LEU A 185 9.63 -15.70 3.19
CA LEU A 185 8.99 -16.64 2.26
C LEU A 185 8.88 -18.05 2.84
N GLU A 186 9.92 -18.50 3.54
CA GLU A 186 9.94 -19.82 4.14
C GLU A 186 8.85 -19.97 5.21
N LEU A 187 8.75 -19.02 6.14
CA LEU A 187 7.70 -18.98 7.15
C LEU A 187 6.30 -19.02 6.53
N ILE A 188 6.07 -18.20 5.49
CA ILE A 188 4.76 -18.09 4.84
C ILE A 188 4.37 -19.43 4.17
N VAL A 189 5.33 -20.05 3.48
CA VAL A 189 5.14 -21.33 2.80
C VAL A 189 4.92 -22.46 3.80
N GLU A 190 5.70 -22.52 4.89
CA GLU A 190 5.55 -23.52 5.96
C GLU A 190 4.20 -23.43 6.68
N ARG A 191 3.64 -22.22 6.79
CA ARG A 191 2.27 -22.01 7.29
C ARG A 191 1.20 -22.39 6.25
N GLY A 192 1.61 -22.92 5.08
CA GLY A 192 0.72 -23.41 4.03
C GLY A 192 0.07 -22.29 3.20
N TYR A 193 0.71 -21.15 3.06
CA TYR A 193 0.27 -20.03 2.20
C TYR A 193 1.14 -19.91 0.96
N ALA A 194 0.56 -19.44 -0.11
CA ALA A 194 1.29 -18.98 -1.27
C ALA A 194 1.54 -17.46 -1.20
N VAL A 195 2.59 -17.01 -1.88
CA VAL A 195 2.94 -15.59 -2.05
C VAL A 195 3.03 -15.26 -3.52
N VAL A 196 2.42 -14.16 -3.93
CA VAL A 196 2.61 -13.54 -5.24
C VAL A 196 3.04 -12.10 -5.02
N THR A 197 4.29 -11.80 -5.35
CA THR A 197 4.83 -10.45 -5.25
C THR A 197 5.35 -9.96 -6.61
N MET A 198 5.38 -8.66 -6.77
CA MET A 198 5.83 -7.97 -7.99
C MET A 198 6.50 -6.66 -7.60
N CYS A 199 7.49 -6.22 -8.34
CA CYS A 199 8.02 -4.88 -8.15
C CYS A 199 6.95 -3.83 -8.51
N TYR A 200 6.61 -2.95 -7.57
CA TYR A 200 5.58 -1.94 -7.80
C TYR A 200 5.96 -0.93 -8.90
N HIS A 201 7.26 -0.73 -9.10
CA HIS A 201 7.77 0.07 -10.21
C HIS A 201 7.45 -0.52 -11.59
N ASP A 202 7.23 -1.83 -11.68
CA ASP A 202 6.80 -2.46 -12.94
C ASP A 202 5.38 -2.06 -13.35
N ILE A 203 4.58 -1.55 -12.43
CA ILE A 203 3.22 -1.10 -12.69
C ILE A 203 3.17 0.41 -12.89
N TYR A 204 3.83 1.16 -12.01
CA TYR A 204 3.97 2.59 -12.10
C TYR A 204 5.24 3.02 -11.36
N PRO A 205 6.18 3.70 -12.03
CA PRO A 205 7.45 4.08 -11.42
C PRO A 205 7.23 5.16 -10.36
N ASP A 206 7.73 4.91 -9.16
CA ASP A 206 7.67 5.85 -8.04
C ASP A 206 8.82 6.86 -8.12
N ILE A 207 8.77 7.67 -9.15
CA ILE A 207 9.77 8.70 -9.44
C ILE A 207 9.13 10.06 -9.26
N VAL A 208 9.69 10.86 -8.34
CA VAL A 208 9.20 12.24 -8.14
C VAL A 208 9.44 13.05 -9.40
N PRO A 209 8.42 13.63 -10.06
CA PRO A 209 8.53 14.27 -11.38
C PRO A 209 9.60 15.37 -11.49
N ARG A 210 9.85 16.09 -10.39
CA ARG A 210 10.92 17.12 -10.32
C ARG A 210 12.34 16.55 -10.41
N LYS A 211 12.53 15.26 -10.14
CA LYS A 211 13.84 14.59 -10.15
C LYS A 211 14.13 13.88 -11.47
N ALA A 212 13.12 13.33 -12.09
CA ALA A 212 13.16 12.72 -13.41
C ALA A 212 11.75 12.54 -13.95
N LYS A 213 11.58 12.58 -15.25
CA LYS A 213 10.32 12.21 -15.91
C LYS A 213 10.46 10.74 -16.34
N PRO A 214 9.75 9.80 -15.70
CA PRO A 214 9.73 8.44 -16.20
C PRO A 214 9.13 8.43 -17.60
N SER A 215 9.70 7.60 -18.49
CA SER A 215 9.12 7.45 -19.83
C SER A 215 7.69 6.92 -19.74
N ASP A 216 6.87 7.27 -20.70
CA ASP A 216 5.47 6.84 -20.74
C ASP A 216 5.33 5.32 -20.81
N GLU A 217 6.29 4.63 -21.42
CA GLU A 217 6.34 3.17 -21.53
C GLU A 217 6.45 2.46 -20.18
N MET A 218 6.94 3.15 -19.14
CA MET A 218 7.07 2.58 -17.79
C MET A 218 5.76 2.61 -16.98
N ARG A 219 4.68 3.17 -17.51
CA ARG A 219 3.42 3.35 -16.80
C ARG A 219 2.32 2.48 -17.39
N LEU A 220 1.80 1.54 -16.61
CA LEU A 220 0.62 0.76 -17.00
C LEU A 220 -0.57 1.67 -17.35
N SER A 221 -0.71 2.80 -16.65
CA SER A 221 -1.77 3.79 -16.89
C SER A 221 -1.79 4.33 -18.32
N ASN A 222 -0.69 4.32 -19.05
CA ASN A 222 -0.65 4.79 -20.44
C ASN A 222 -1.38 3.86 -21.44
N LEU A 223 -1.70 2.65 -21.01
CA LEU A 223 -2.58 1.76 -21.76
C LEU A 223 -4.06 2.10 -21.54
N LEU A 224 -4.39 2.84 -20.50
CA LEU A 224 -5.72 3.27 -20.11
C LEU A 224 -5.72 4.79 -19.86
N PRO A 225 -5.50 5.60 -20.89
CA PRO A 225 -5.51 7.05 -20.72
C PRO A 225 -6.88 7.52 -20.26
N VAL A 226 -6.87 8.40 -19.30
CA VAL A 226 -8.06 9.12 -18.78
C VAL A 226 -7.87 10.59 -19.10
N THR A 227 -8.90 11.23 -19.55
CA THR A 227 -8.99 12.69 -19.57
C THR A 227 -8.94 13.18 -18.12
N ASP A 228 -8.18 14.23 -17.85
CA ASP A 228 -8.10 14.84 -16.52
C ASP A 228 -9.27 15.82 -16.34
N ASP A 229 -10.47 15.26 -16.32
CA ASP A 229 -11.66 16.04 -16.06
C ASP A 229 -11.77 16.25 -14.55
N GLU A 230 -11.89 17.49 -14.12
CA GLU A 230 -12.14 17.86 -12.71
C GLU A 230 -11.03 17.49 -11.71
N GLY A 231 -9.80 17.21 -12.15
CA GLY A 231 -8.67 16.92 -11.25
C GLY A 231 -8.70 15.54 -10.58
N CYS A 232 -9.54 14.62 -11.07
CA CYS A 232 -9.71 13.28 -10.53
C CYS A 232 -8.99 12.17 -11.34
N ARG A 233 -8.05 12.54 -12.20
CA ARG A 233 -7.21 11.56 -12.91
C ARG A 233 -6.48 10.66 -11.93
N TRP A 234 -6.57 9.33 -12.12
CA TRP A 234 -5.85 8.38 -11.30
C TRP A 234 -4.33 8.53 -11.40
N GLN A 235 -3.66 8.31 -10.30
CA GLN A 235 -2.22 8.42 -10.15
C GLN A 235 -1.66 7.13 -9.56
N ALA A 236 -0.41 7.14 -9.12
CA ALA A 236 0.34 5.94 -8.76
C ALA A 236 -0.41 5.00 -7.79
N ILE A 237 -1.01 5.51 -6.70
CA ILE A 237 -1.74 4.66 -5.72
C ILE A 237 -2.91 3.94 -6.41
N GLY A 238 -3.72 4.64 -7.21
CA GLY A 238 -4.83 4.04 -7.97
C GLY A 238 -4.34 3.02 -8.99
N VAL A 239 -3.22 3.31 -9.69
CA VAL A 239 -2.64 2.41 -10.70
C VAL A 239 -2.05 1.16 -10.04
N TRP A 240 -1.39 1.28 -8.89
CA TRP A 240 -0.91 0.13 -8.11
C TRP A 240 -2.07 -0.73 -7.62
N ALA A 241 -3.13 -0.13 -7.09
CA ALA A 241 -4.34 -0.85 -6.69
C ALA A 241 -4.95 -1.64 -7.86
N TYR A 242 -5.06 -1.01 -9.03
CA TYR A 242 -5.52 -1.68 -10.26
C TYR A 242 -4.60 -2.85 -10.63
N GLY A 243 -3.27 -2.69 -10.55
CA GLY A 243 -2.30 -3.75 -10.83
C GLY A 243 -2.47 -4.95 -9.89
N LEU A 244 -2.73 -4.75 -8.58
CA LEU A 244 -3.03 -5.83 -7.63
C LEU A 244 -4.24 -6.65 -8.08
N SER A 245 -5.30 -5.98 -8.53
CA SER A 245 -6.47 -6.65 -9.10
C SER A 245 -6.14 -7.44 -10.38
N ARG A 246 -5.18 -6.96 -11.19
CA ARG A 246 -4.72 -7.72 -12.39
C ARG A 246 -3.91 -8.96 -12.01
N ILE A 247 -3.16 -8.92 -10.91
CA ILE A 247 -2.50 -10.10 -10.34
C ILE A 247 -3.57 -11.09 -9.86
N ALA A 248 -4.59 -10.62 -9.14
CA ALA A 248 -5.70 -11.45 -8.68
C ALA A 248 -6.44 -12.15 -9.84
N ASP A 249 -6.62 -11.50 -11.01
CA ASP A 249 -7.20 -12.13 -12.21
C ASP A 249 -6.46 -13.39 -12.67
N TRP A 250 -5.16 -13.47 -12.41
CA TRP A 250 -4.35 -14.64 -12.72
C TRP A 250 -4.38 -15.66 -11.59
N VAL A 251 -4.24 -15.20 -10.36
CA VAL A 251 -4.16 -16.05 -9.16
C VAL A 251 -5.40 -16.93 -9.02
N VAL A 252 -6.60 -16.37 -9.19
CA VAL A 252 -7.87 -17.13 -9.06
C VAL A 252 -8.03 -18.27 -10.07
N LYS A 253 -7.18 -18.32 -11.09
CA LYS A 253 -7.18 -19.36 -12.14
C LYS A 253 -6.11 -20.43 -11.89
N GLN A 254 -5.27 -20.27 -10.87
CA GLN A 254 -4.19 -21.22 -10.62
C GLN A 254 -4.71 -22.46 -9.88
N PRO A 255 -4.29 -23.67 -10.27
CA PRO A 255 -4.77 -24.91 -9.64
C PRO A 255 -4.37 -25.05 -8.17
N TRP A 256 -3.31 -24.35 -7.75
CA TRP A 256 -2.81 -24.35 -6.38
C TRP A 256 -3.46 -23.28 -5.49
N ALA A 257 -4.14 -22.27 -6.06
CA ALA A 257 -4.68 -21.14 -5.32
C ALA A 257 -6.13 -21.37 -4.87
N ASP A 258 -6.43 -21.09 -3.63
CA ASP A 258 -7.80 -20.97 -3.13
C ASP A 258 -8.33 -19.57 -3.48
N LYS A 259 -9.22 -19.53 -4.48
CA LYS A 259 -9.78 -18.26 -5.01
C LYS A 259 -10.62 -17.48 -3.99
N ASP A 260 -11.10 -18.14 -2.94
CA ASP A 260 -11.95 -17.57 -1.90
C ASP A 260 -11.12 -17.13 -0.67
N LYS A 261 -9.79 -17.34 -0.71
CA LYS A 261 -8.86 -17.00 0.37
C LYS A 261 -7.69 -16.13 -0.11
N LEU A 262 -7.98 -15.10 -0.91
CA LEU A 262 -6.98 -14.12 -1.32
C LEU A 262 -6.79 -13.05 -0.25
N CYS A 263 -5.52 -12.78 0.08
CA CYS A 263 -5.12 -11.68 0.97
C CYS A 263 -4.36 -10.64 0.16
N VAL A 264 -4.75 -9.37 0.22
CA VAL A 264 -3.93 -8.27 -0.30
C VAL A 264 -3.18 -7.64 0.85
N ILE A 265 -1.88 -7.42 0.67
CA ILE A 265 -1.00 -6.87 1.71
C ILE A 265 -0.11 -5.77 1.15
N GLY A 266 0.10 -4.73 1.94
CA GLY A 266 1.05 -3.69 1.61
C GLY A 266 1.63 -2.99 2.83
N HIS A 267 2.89 -2.56 2.69
CA HIS A 267 3.61 -1.73 3.65
C HIS A 267 3.74 -0.31 3.12
N SER A 268 3.59 0.70 4.00
CA SER A 268 3.81 2.11 3.64
C SER A 268 2.87 2.54 2.49
N ARG A 269 3.39 3.16 1.43
CA ARG A 269 2.63 3.52 0.21
C ARG A 269 1.91 2.34 -0.43
N GLN A 270 2.46 1.13 -0.29
CA GLN A 270 1.79 -0.08 -0.79
C GLN A 270 0.66 -0.53 0.14
N GLY A 271 0.67 -0.16 1.42
CA GLY A 271 -0.47 -0.30 2.33
C GLY A 271 -1.66 0.56 1.87
N LYS A 272 -1.40 1.81 1.43
CA LYS A 272 -2.42 2.67 0.81
C LYS A 272 -3.01 1.99 -0.46
N ALA A 273 -2.14 1.43 -1.32
CA ALA A 273 -2.56 0.72 -2.53
C ALA A 273 -3.33 -0.56 -2.22
N ALA A 274 -2.93 -1.33 -1.18
CA ALA A 274 -3.62 -2.54 -0.74
C ALA A 274 -5.03 -2.22 -0.20
N LEU A 275 -5.17 -1.17 0.61
CA LEU A 275 -6.47 -0.71 1.10
C LEU A 275 -7.38 -0.29 -0.06
N TRP A 276 -6.86 0.50 -1.01
CA TRP A 276 -7.66 0.93 -2.16
C TRP A 276 -8.01 -0.22 -3.11
N ALA A 277 -7.10 -1.19 -3.30
CA ALA A 277 -7.39 -2.42 -4.03
C ALA A 277 -8.48 -3.24 -3.34
N GLY A 278 -8.38 -3.41 -2.02
CA GLY A 278 -9.38 -4.10 -1.22
C GLY A 278 -10.74 -3.42 -1.24
N ALA A 279 -10.79 -2.08 -1.26
CA ALA A 279 -12.04 -1.33 -1.38
C ALA A 279 -12.76 -1.57 -2.72
N GLN A 280 -11.99 -1.73 -3.81
CA GLN A 280 -12.52 -1.88 -5.18
C GLN A 280 -12.72 -3.33 -5.63
N ASP A 281 -11.95 -4.29 -5.09
CA ASP A 281 -11.92 -5.68 -5.54
C ASP A 281 -12.27 -6.64 -4.40
N GLU A 282 -13.50 -7.12 -4.41
CA GLU A 282 -14.05 -7.97 -3.34
C GLU A 282 -13.49 -9.39 -3.30
N ARG A 283 -12.70 -9.80 -4.30
CA ARG A 283 -11.99 -11.08 -4.28
C ARG A 283 -10.92 -11.15 -3.19
N PHE A 284 -10.38 -10.00 -2.77
CA PHE A 284 -9.49 -9.94 -1.63
C PHE A 284 -10.26 -10.14 -0.34
N ARG A 285 -10.25 -11.36 0.18
CA ARG A 285 -10.97 -11.73 1.39
C ARG A 285 -10.37 -11.12 2.66
N VAL A 286 -9.07 -10.91 2.68
CA VAL A 286 -8.34 -10.23 3.75
C VAL A 286 -7.57 -9.04 3.16
N VAL A 287 -7.68 -7.88 3.79
CA VAL A 287 -6.99 -6.66 3.40
C VAL A 287 -6.07 -6.24 4.53
N ILE A 288 -4.76 -6.18 4.26
CA ILE A 288 -3.74 -5.91 5.27
C ILE A 288 -2.97 -4.63 4.92
N SER A 289 -2.97 -3.70 5.87
CA SER A 289 -2.26 -2.43 5.78
C SER A 289 -1.24 -2.31 6.91
N ASN A 290 0.04 -2.20 6.57
CA ASN A 290 1.12 -2.03 7.53
C ASN A 290 1.74 -0.64 7.39
N ASN A 291 1.71 0.17 8.46
CA ASN A 291 2.32 1.50 8.53
C ASN A 291 1.97 2.39 7.32
N SER A 292 0.71 2.48 6.94
CA SER A 292 0.33 3.18 5.70
C SER A 292 0.13 4.69 5.86
N GLY A 293 -0.12 5.19 7.05
CA GLY A 293 -0.15 6.62 7.36
C GLY A 293 -1.19 7.43 6.58
N CYS A 294 -0.86 8.70 6.32
CA CYS A 294 -1.69 9.66 5.60
C CYS A 294 -2.11 9.17 4.20
N GLY A 295 -3.41 9.27 3.86
CA GLY A 295 -3.96 8.69 2.63
C GLY A 295 -3.93 7.16 2.59
N GLY A 296 -3.65 6.53 3.74
CA GLY A 296 -3.73 5.10 4.01
C GLY A 296 -4.70 4.83 5.16
N ALA A 297 -4.21 4.30 6.29
CA ALA A 297 -5.06 3.99 7.43
C ALA A 297 -5.17 5.12 8.46
N ALA A 298 -4.28 6.14 8.45
CA ALA A 298 -4.28 7.18 9.48
C ALA A 298 -5.30 8.29 9.21
N LEU A 299 -6.03 8.70 10.24
CA LEU A 299 -6.96 9.83 10.18
C LEU A 299 -6.24 11.12 9.79
N SER A 300 -6.63 11.72 8.68
CA SER A 300 -6.03 12.96 8.16
C SER A 300 -6.36 14.18 9.01
N LYS A 301 -7.58 14.25 9.59
CA LYS A 301 -8.04 15.38 10.43
C LYS A 301 -7.26 15.54 11.74
N ARG A 302 -6.47 14.54 12.15
CA ARG A 302 -5.58 14.63 13.31
C ARG A 302 -4.36 15.52 13.06
N VAL A 303 -3.94 15.67 11.81
CA VAL A 303 -2.77 16.47 11.41
C VAL A 303 -1.52 16.10 12.23
N ILE A 304 -1.27 14.81 12.44
CA ILE A 304 -0.09 14.25 13.11
C ILE A 304 0.83 13.60 12.09
N GLY A 305 2.14 13.79 12.23
CA GLY A 305 3.14 13.19 11.35
C GLY A 305 2.99 13.67 9.89
N GLU A 306 2.91 12.71 8.95
CA GLU A 306 2.66 13.02 7.54
C GLU A 306 1.22 13.54 7.36
N ASN A 307 1.08 14.73 6.79
CA ASN A 307 -0.20 15.36 6.53
C ASN A 307 -0.44 15.55 5.02
N VAL A 308 -1.63 16.03 4.64
CA VAL A 308 -2.02 16.19 3.24
C VAL A 308 -1.10 17.16 2.50
N GLU A 309 -0.70 18.28 3.12
CA GLU A 309 0.23 19.22 2.50
C GLU A 309 1.57 18.54 2.17
N PHE A 310 2.13 17.81 3.13
CA PHE A 310 3.43 17.19 2.96
C PHE A 310 3.39 16.11 1.88
N ILE A 311 2.44 15.18 1.95
CA ILE A 311 2.39 14.03 1.05
C ILE A 311 2.12 14.46 -0.39
N THR A 312 1.21 15.42 -0.63
CA THR A 312 0.88 15.89 -1.98
C THR A 312 2.01 16.72 -2.59
N ARG A 313 2.77 17.45 -1.78
CA ARG A 313 3.94 18.21 -2.22
C ARG A 313 5.15 17.33 -2.51
N GLN A 314 5.43 16.33 -1.65
CA GLN A 314 6.59 15.43 -1.81
C GLN A 314 6.36 14.39 -2.89
N PHE A 315 5.15 13.90 -3.02
CA PHE A 315 4.76 12.84 -3.92
C PHE A 315 3.55 13.24 -4.77
N PRO A 316 3.67 14.29 -5.61
CA PRO A 316 2.55 14.83 -6.39
C PRO A 316 1.98 13.84 -7.42
N HIS A 317 2.65 12.71 -7.63
CA HIS A 317 2.26 11.63 -8.53
C HIS A 317 1.55 10.47 -7.82
N TRP A 318 1.30 10.54 -6.50
CA TRP A 318 0.64 9.43 -5.77
C TRP A 318 -0.87 9.50 -5.82
N PHE A 319 -1.43 10.69 -5.64
CA PHE A 319 -2.86 10.93 -5.52
C PHE A 319 -3.38 11.81 -6.67
N CYS A 320 -4.69 11.84 -6.89
CA CYS A 320 -5.26 12.76 -7.84
C CYS A 320 -5.10 14.24 -7.38
N ARG A 321 -5.22 15.17 -8.32
CA ARG A 321 -5.00 16.60 -8.05
C ARG A 321 -5.99 17.15 -7.01
N ASN A 322 -7.21 16.61 -6.96
CA ASN A 322 -8.23 17.05 -6.01
C ASN A 322 -7.79 16.93 -4.57
N PHE A 323 -6.98 15.91 -4.22
CA PHE A 323 -6.50 15.77 -2.84
C PHE A 323 -5.68 16.99 -2.36
N THR A 324 -5.03 17.72 -3.26
CA THR A 324 -4.28 18.94 -2.91
C THR A 324 -5.15 20.07 -2.37
N LYS A 325 -6.45 20.07 -2.64
CA LYS A 325 -7.40 21.06 -2.11
C LYS A 325 -7.42 21.09 -0.57
N TYR A 326 -7.13 19.96 0.03
CA TYR A 326 -7.18 19.76 1.48
C TYR A 326 -5.83 20.01 2.19
N SER A 327 -4.80 20.48 1.47
CA SER A 327 -3.52 20.89 2.06
C SER A 327 -3.74 22.00 3.07
N LYS A 328 -3.38 21.78 4.35
CA LYS A 328 -3.64 22.65 5.51
C LYS A 328 -5.14 22.91 5.79
N ARG A 329 -6.00 22.11 5.18
CA ARG A 329 -7.45 22.22 5.28
C ARG A 329 -8.08 20.84 5.54
N GLU A 330 -7.35 19.97 6.25
CA GLU A 330 -7.78 18.61 6.56
C GLU A 330 -9.13 18.58 7.31
N HIS A 331 -9.45 19.64 8.06
CA HIS A 331 -10.75 19.79 8.74
C HIS A 331 -11.94 19.88 7.78
N GLU A 332 -11.72 20.31 6.52
CA GLU A 332 -12.75 20.44 5.50
C GLU A 332 -12.99 19.13 4.70
N LEU A 333 -12.19 18.08 4.93
CA LEU A 333 -12.43 16.79 4.29
C LEU A 333 -13.86 16.31 4.56
N PRO A 334 -14.68 16.00 3.54
CA PRO A 334 -16.03 15.45 3.73
C PRO A 334 -16.02 13.98 4.16
N PHE A 335 -14.86 13.39 4.32
CA PHE A 335 -14.58 12.02 4.76
C PHE A 335 -13.32 12.02 5.64
N ASP A 336 -12.94 10.85 6.16
CA ASP A 336 -11.60 10.55 6.63
C ASP A 336 -11.32 9.06 6.41
N GLN A 337 -10.12 8.58 6.75
CA GLN A 337 -9.64 7.25 6.35
C GLN A 337 -10.48 6.08 6.91
N HIS A 338 -11.26 6.27 7.97
CA HIS A 338 -12.24 5.28 8.43
C HIS A 338 -13.30 4.93 7.36
N PHE A 339 -13.60 5.85 6.41
CA PHE A 339 -14.43 5.57 5.24
C PHE A 339 -13.80 4.52 4.33
N LEU A 340 -12.48 4.67 4.04
CA LEU A 340 -11.73 3.70 3.25
C LEU A 340 -11.72 2.33 3.90
N LEU A 341 -11.45 2.29 5.22
CA LEU A 341 -11.39 1.04 5.98
C LEU A 341 -12.76 0.34 6.04
N ALA A 342 -13.83 1.11 6.18
CA ALA A 342 -15.20 0.60 6.17
C ALA A 342 -15.60 -0.09 4.85
N LEU A 343 -15.03 0.33 3.71
CA LEU A 343 -15.26 -0.30 2.40
C LEU A 343 -14.78 -1.75 2.31
N VAL A 344 -13.98 -2.20 3.27
CA VAL A 344 -13.53 -3.59 3.33
C VAL A 344 -14.65 -4.53 3.80
N ALA A 345 -15.59 -4.06 4.63
CA ALA A 345 -16.74 -4.86 5.09
C ALA A 345 -17.56 -5.43 3.92
N PRO A 346 -18.08 -6.67 4.02
CA PRO A 346 -18.00 -7.63 5.12
C PRO A 346 -16.79 -8.60 5.03
N ARG A 347 -15.68 -8.16 4.55
CA ARG A 347 -14.43 -8.94 4.47
C ARG A 347 -13.56 -8.60 5.66
N TYR A 348 -12.40 -9.22 5.79
CA TYR A 348 -11.52 -9.08 6.93
C TYR A 348 -10.49 -7.97 6.71
N LEU A 349 -10.31 -7.13 7.71
CA LEU A 349 -9.34 -6.02 7.70
C LEU A 349 -8.28 -6.23 8.78
N TYR A 350 -7.02 -5.99 8.45
CA TYR A 350 -5.95 -5.94 9.43
C TYR A 350 -5.09 -4.69 9.24
N VAL A 351 -4.92 -3.91 10.30
CA VAL A 351 -4.05 -2.73 10.31
C VAL A 351 -2.91 -2.95 11.30
N ALA A 352 -1.71 -2.57 10.94
CA ALA A 352 -0.54 -2.71 11.80
C ALA A 352 0.31 -1.45 11.81
N SER A 353 0.84 -1.12 12.98
CA SER A 353 1.63 0.07 13.24
C SER A 353 2.93 -0.25 13.98
N ALA A 354 3.82 0.74 14.13
CA ALA A 354 5.05 0.64 14.90
C ALA A 354 5.25 1.88 15.78
N THR A 355 5.70 1.69 17.03
CA THR A 355 5.79 2.76 18.06
C THR A 355 6.66 3.93 17.66
N ALA A 356 7.78 3.69 17.00
CA ALA A 356 8.71 4.72 16.56
C ALA A 356 8.39 5.29 15.17
N ASP A 357 7.33 4.79 14.49
CA ASP A 357 6.87 5.33 13.21
C ASP A 357 5.85 6.47 13.40
N ARG A 358 6.24 7.47 14.18
CA ARG A 358 5.39 8.63 14.47
C ARG A 358 4.97 9.41 13.22
N TRP A 359 5.70 9.21 12.12
CA TRP A 359 5.38 9.78 10.81
C TRP A 359 4.07 9.23 10.24
N ALA A 360 3.77 7.96 10.46
CA ALA A 360 2.56 7.31 10.01
C ALA A 360 1.34 7.53 10.96
N ASP A 361 1.51 8.20 12.08
CA ASP A 361 0.48 8.38 13.12
C ASP A 361 -0.15 7.05 13.56
N PRO A 362 0.56 6.19 14.34
CA PRO A 362 0.02 4.89 14.77
C PRO A 362 -1.32 4.98 15.47
N LYS A 363 -1.53 6.03 16.27
CA LYS A 363 -2.82 6.25 16.94
C LYS A 363 -3.92 6.66 15.98
N GLY A 364 -3.58 7.43 14.94
CA GLY A 364 -4.51 7.75 13.85
C GLY A 364 -4.91 6.53 13.04
N GLU A 365 -3.97 5.60 12.77
CA GLU A 365 -4.26 4.32 12.12
C GLU A 365 -5.19 3.46 12.97
N TYR A 366 -4.95 3.37 14.29
CA TYR A 366 -5.82 2.68 15.21
C TYR A 366 -7.23 3.28 15.27
N LEU A 367 -7.31 4.61 15.44
CA LEU A 367 -8.60 5.32 15.57
C LEU A 367 -9.43 5.20 14.29
N ALA A 368 -8.82 5.26 13.10
CA ALA A 368 -9.55 5.03 11.87
C ALA A 368 -10.10 3.59 11.79
N THR A 369 -9.30 2.61 12.25
CA THR A 369 -9.73 1.21 12.34
C THR A 369 -10.92 1.07 13.29
N TYR A 370 -10.83 1.68 14.48
CA TYR A 370 -11.93 1.71 15.45
C TYR A 370 -13.19 2.36 14.87
N HIS A 371 -13.06 3.54 14.26
CA HIS A 371 -14.21 4.27 13.70
C HIS A 371 -14.81 3.62 12.44
N SER A 372 -14.14 2.66 11.80
CA SER A 372 -14.72 1.86 10.72
C SER A 372 -15.63 0.72 11.21
N SER A 373 -15.53 0.36 12.50
CA SER A 373 -16.20 -0.80 13.11
C SER A 373 -17.72 -0.85 12.91
N PRO A 374 -18.47 0.26 13.00
CA PRO A 374 -19.93 0.21 12.86
C PRO A 374 -20.42 -0.42 11.55
N VAL A 375 -19.64 -0.33 10.46
CA VAL A 375 -20.03 -0.99 9.20
C VAL A 375 -19.84 -2.50 9.27
N PHE A 376 -18.77 -2.98 9.90
CA PHE A 376 -18.58 -4.43 10.12
C PHE A 376 -19.66 -5.00 11.05
N GLU A 377 -20.07 -4.23 12.06
CA GLU A 377 -21.12 -4.61 13.00
C GLU A 377 -22.50 -4.73 12.33
N LEU A 378 -22.80 -3.96 11.26
CA LEU A 378 -23.99 -4.16 10.44
C LEU A 378 -24.11 -5.59 9.86
N TYR A 379 -22.96 -6.24 9.64
CA TYR A 379 -22.88 -7.61 9.15
C TYR A 379 -22.77 -8.66 10.27
N GLY A 380 -22.92 -8.25 11.53
CA GLY A 380 -22.73 -9.13 12.68
C GLY A 380 -21.29 -9.55 12.93
N MET A 381 -20.32 -8.84 12.34
CA MET A 381 -18.89 -9.12 12.49
C MET A 381 -18.36 -8.52 13.79
N LYS A 382 -17.37 -9.19 14.38
CA LYS A 382 -16.67 -8.69 15.57
C LYS A 382 -15.56 -7.72 15.13
N ALA A 383 -15.79 -6.43 15.35
CA ALA A 383 -14.82 -5.37 15.02
C ALA A 383 -14.05 -4.88 16.27
N MET A 384 -13.56 -3.63 16.25
CA MET A 384 -12.82 -3.04 17.36
C MET A 384 -13.79 -2.57 18.44
N SER A 385 -13.66 -3.10 19.64
CA SER A 385 -14.57 -2.77 20.76
C SER A 385 -14.11 -1.62 21.65
N SER A 386 -12.83 -1.25 21.61
CA SER A 386 -12.25 -0.20 22.45
C SER A 386 -11.72 0.95 21.61
N LYS A 387 -11.91 2.18 22.09
CA LYS A 387 -11.26 3.38 21.56
C LYS A 387 -9.81 3.50 22.03
N GLN A 388 -9.44 2.77 23.10
CA GLN A 388 -8.09 2.75 23.63
C GLN A 388 -7.22 1.81 22.79
N MET A 389 -6.15 2.36 22.21
CA MET A 389 -5.18 1.59 21.43
C MET A 389 -4.50 0.54 22.33
N PRO A 390 -4.34 -0.72 21.86
CA PRO A 390 -3.65 -1.76 22.60
C PRO A 390 -2.18 -1.39 22.81
N LYS A 391 -1.58 -1.95 23.84
CA LYS A 391 -0.15 -1.84 24.08
C LYS A 391 0.63 -2.75 23.15
N VAL A 392 1.93 -2.52 23.07
CA VAL A 392 2.83 -3.44 22.37
C VAL A 392 2.71 -4.84 22.94
N GLY A 393 2.52 -5.82 22.05
CA GLY A 393 2.31 -7.23 22.43
C GLY A 393 0.86 -7.59 22.71
N GLU A 394 -0.07 -6.63 22.79
CA GLU A 394 -1.50 -6.85 22.90
C GLU A 394 -2.13 -6.74 21.49
N ASP A 395 -2.48 -7.88 20.90
CA ASP A 395 -3.08 -7.89 19.57
C ASP A 395 -4.60 -7.94 19.66
N VAL A 396 -5.27 -7.22 18.75
CA VAL A 396 -6.69 -7.42 18.49
C VAL A 396 -6.82 -8.36 17.30
N GLN A 397 -7.39 -9.54 17.55
CA GLN A 397 -7.53 -10.62 16.56
C GLN A 397 -9.03 -10.96 16.37
N ASN A 398 -9.88 -9.95 16.10
CA ASN A 398 -11.30 -10.12 15.73
C ASN A 398 -11.45 -10.28 14.21
N ASP A 399 -12.64 -10.01 13.64
CA ASP A 399 -12.81 -9.94 12.17
C ASP A 399 -12.15 -8.69 11.58
N VAL A 400 -11.94 -7.67 12.44
CA VAL A 400 -11.04 -6.55 12.21
C VAL A 400 -9.89 -6.69 13.21
N GLY A 401 -8.67 -6.79 12.69
CA GLY A 401 -7.47 -7.00 13.49
C GLY A 401 -6.58 -5.76 13.56
N TYR A 402 -5.81 -5.68 14.67
CA TYR A 402 -4.82 -4.64 14.84
C TYR A 402 -3.69 -5.10 15.74
N HIS A 403 -2.46 -4.68 15.43
CA HIS A 403 -1.35 -4.71 16.38
C HIS A 403 -0.46 -3.46 16.25
N ILE A 404 0.25 -3.17 17.32
CA ILE A 404 1.37 -2.25 17.31
C ILE A 404 2.62 -2.97 17.85
N ARG A 405 3.73 -2.88 17.12
CA ARG A 405 5.02 -3.44 17.56
C ARG A 405 6.01 -2.36 17.92
N GLU A 406 7.05 -2.74 18.66
CA GLU A 406 8.20 -1.88 18.84
C GLU A 406 8.93 -1.61 17.52
N GLY A 407 9.55 -0.42 17.41
CA GLY A 407 10.49 -0.09 16.37
C GLY A 407 9.99 0.88 15.31
N LYS A 408 10.74 0.95 14.21
CA LYS A 408 10.62 1.96 13.16
C LYS A 408 9.71 1.50 12.02
N HIS A 409 9.58 2.36 11.01
CA HIS A 409 8.88 2.12 9.75
C HIS A 409 9.43 0.92 8.99
N ALA A 410 8.84 -0.25 9.17
CA ALA A 410 9.22 -1.50 8.52
C ALA A 410 8.04 -2.48 8.49
N ILE A 411 8.15 -3.53 7.69
CA ILE A 411 7.41 -4.77 7.82
C ILE A 411 8.44 -5.86 8.13
N LEU A 412 8.21 -6.63 9.19
CA LEU A 412 9.14 -7.60 9.74
C LEU A 412 8.46 -8.97 9.89
N GLU A 413 9.23 -10.00 10.20
CA GLU A 413 8.70 -11.34 10.49
C GLU A 413 7.67 -11.32 11.64
N TYR A 414 7.85 -10.46 12.65
CA TYR A 414 6.87 -10.26 13.71
C TYR A 414 5.49 -9.91 13.15
N ASP A 415 5.42 -8.94 12.22
CA ASP A 415 4.16 -8.54 11.57
C ASP A 415 3.56 -9.72 10.78
N TRP A 416 4.38 -10.46 10.04
CA TRP A 416 3.95 -11.61 9.27
C TRP A 416 3.36 -12.73 10.12
N ARG A 417 3.94 -13.02 11.29
CA ARG A 417 3.38 -13.99 12.23
C ARG A 417 1.97 -13.59 12.67
N ARG A 418 1.74 -12.30 12.96
CA ARG A 418 0.40 -11.79 13.32
C ARG A 418 -0.59 -11.86 12.17
N TYR A 419 -0.14 -11.57 10.95
CA TYR A 419 -1.00 -11.70 9.76
C TYR A 419 -1.37 -13.15 9.47
N LEU A 420 -0.44 -14.07 9.63
CA LEU A 420 -0.67 -15.51 9.45
C LEU A 420 -1.64 -16.03 10.52
N ASP A 421 -1.46 -15.67 11.79
CA ASP A 421 -2.34 -16.06 12.89
C ASP A 421 -3.78 -15.54 12.65
N PHE A 422 -3.90 -14.30 12.21
CA PHE A 422 -5.19 -13.72 11.84
C PHE A 422 -5.83 -14.45 10.66
N CYS A 423 -5.07 -14.70 9.60
CA CYS A 423 -5.57 -15.40 8.42
C CYS A 423 -5.98 -16.85 8.74
N ASP A 424 -5.21 -17.58 9.56
CA ASP A 424 -5.57 -18.94 9.99
C ASP A 424 -6.91 -18.92 10.75
N LYS A 425 -7.09 -17.94 11.65
CA LYS A 425 -8.34 -17.79 12.39
C LYS A 425 -9.54 -17.53 11.48
N VAL A 426 -9.44 -16.53 10.58
CA VAL A 426 -10.57 -16.13 9.74
C VAL A 426 -10.86 -17.11 8.61
N PHE A 427 -9.86 -17.90 8.21
CA PHE A 427 -10.03 -19.00 7.26
C PHE A 427 -10.34 -20.35 7.94
N LYS A 428 -10.41 -20.40 9.28
CA LYS A 428 -10.67 -21.59 10.09
C LYS A 428 -9.70 -22.73 9.78
N ARG A 429 -8.42 -22.43 9.86
CA ARG A 429 -7.31 -23.38 9.61
C ARG A 429 -6.68 -23.83 10.91
#